data_0fa2885a88185d1215c08026324d2223
#
_entry.id   0fa2885a88185d1215c08026324d2223
#
_cell.length_a   1.000
_cell.length_b   1.000
_cell.length_c   1.000
_cell.angle_alpha   90.00
_cell.angle_beta   90.00
_cell.angle_gamma   90.00
#
_symmetry.space_group_name_H-M   'P 1'
#
loop_
_entity.id
_entity.type
_entity.pdbx_description
1 polymer ?
#
loop_
_entity_poly.entity_id
_entity_poly.type
_entity_poly.pdbx_seq_one_letter_code
_entity_poly.pdbx_strand_id
1 'polypeptide(L)'
;WLFQDLDIYIGERDRLALIGRNGAGKTTLLKLLAGRIEPDKGKRTIVPGTHVVLLEQEPDFRGFATLMDYAVAGSDGPPEHEVAAIADQLGIDMAREAASASGGERRRAAIARALAQNPDVLLLDEPTNHLDLAAIDWLESWLARYTGAFVAISHDRTFLTRLTRQTLWLDRGSIRRKEIGFG
;
A
#
# COMPACT_ATOMS: atom_id res chain seq x y z
N TRP A 1 14.39 13.26 16.21
CA TRP A 1 14.21 13.31 14.78
C TRP A 1 14.44 11.92 14.17
N LEU A 2 13.41 11.42 13.50
CA LEU A 2 13.41 10.03 13.01
C LEU A 2 14.23 9.87 11.73
N PHE A 3 14.15 10.85 10.83
CA PHE A 3 14.84 10.80 9.55
C PHE A 3 15.75 12.02 9.38
N GLN A 4 16.98 11.77 8.91
CA GLN A 4 17.94 12.82 8.58
C GLN A 4 18.50 12.55 7.18
N ASP A 5 18.52 13.58 6.37
CA ASP A 5 19.14 13.56 5.03
C ASP A 5 18.70 12.37 4.16
N LEU A 6 17.39 12.06 4.22
CA LEU A 6 16.84 11.03 3.36
C LEU A 6 16.60 11.58 1.97
N ASP A 7 17.08 10.86 0.98
CA ASP A 7 16.89 11.19 -0.43
C ASP A 7 16.32 9.96 -1.12
N ILE A 8 15.04 10.02 -1.45
CA ILE A 8 14.33 8.88 -2.06
C ILE A 8 13.73 9.32 -3.38
N TYR A 9 14.00 8.55 -4.40
CA TYR A 9 13.41 8.72 -5.72
C TYR A 9 12.63 7.47 -6.10
N ILE A 10 11.38 7.65 -6.54
CA ILE A 10 10.55 6.57 -7.06
C ILE A 10 10.26 6.88 -8.52
N GLY A 11 10.82 6.08 -9.41
CA GLY A 11 10.61 6.20 -10.85
C GLY A 11 9.39 5.44 -11.32
N GLU A 12 8.98 5.70 -12.54
CA GLU A 12 7.89 4.97 -13.18
C GLU A 12 8.23 3.47 -13.20
N ARG A 13 7.26 2.63 -12.85
CA ARG A 13 7.39 1.17 -12.81
C ARG A 13 8.43 0.63 -11.83
N ASP A 14 8.90 1.43 -10.89
CA ASP A 14 9.75 0.92 -9.82
C ASP A 14 8.97 -0.09 -8.97
N ARG A 15 9.65 -1.17 -8.58
CA ARG A 15 9.08 -2.22 -7.75
C ARG A 15 10.02 -2.44 -6.58
N LEU A 16 9.72 -1.75 -5.47
CA LEU A 16 10.63 -1.60 -4.36
C LEU A 16 10.14 -2.32 -3.12
N ALA A 17 11.06 -3.04 -2.46
CA ALA A 17 10.86 -3.52 -1.11
C ALA A 17 11.48 -2.52 -0.14
N LEU A 18 10.74 -2.11 0.88
CA LEU A 18 11.28 -1.28 1.96
C LEU A 18 11.58 -2.16 3.16
N ILE A 19 12.83 -2.23 3.52
CA ILE A 19 13.34 -3.12 4.58
C ILE A 19 14.02 -2.28 5.65
N GLY A 20 13.92 -2.74 6.88
CA GLY A 20 14.54 -2.10 8.02
C GLY A 20 14.11 -2.81 9.29
N ARG A 21 14.80 -2.51 10.39
CA ARG A 21 14.44 -3.07 11.69
C ARG A 21 13.11 -2.53 12.17
N ASN A 22 12.43 -3.27 13.03
CA ASN A 22 11.26 -2.77 13.74
C ASN A 22 11.65 -1.48 14.48
N GLY A 23 10.81 -0.46 14.35
CA GLY A 23 11.11 0.85 14.93
C GLY A 23 12.01 1.75 14.08
N ALA A 24 12.44 1.30 12.89
CA ALA A 24 13.21 2.14 11.98
C ALA A 24 12.38 3.23 11.30
N GLY A 25 11.05 3.18 11.42
CA GLY A 25 10.16 4.19 10.85
C GLY A 25 9.64 3.88 9.46
N LYS A 26 9.57 2.61 9.06
CA LYS A 26 9.09 2.21 7.73
C LYS A 26 7.68 2.73 7.45
N THR A 27 6.74 2.49 8.35
CA THR A 27 5.36 2.95 8.22
C THR A 27 5.29 4.48 8.16
N THR A 28 6.07 5.16 9.00
CA THR A 28 6.15 6.63 8.99
C THR A 28 6.66 7.13 7.65
N LEU A 29 7.67 6.47 7.08
CA LEU A 29 8.19 6.83 5.77
C LEU A 29 7.12 6.69 4.67
N LEU A 30 6.34 5.61 4.68
CA LEU A 30 5.26 5.46 3.70
C LEU A 30 4.20 6.55 3.85
N LYS A 31 3.83 6.93 5.08
CA LYS A 31 2.89 8.03 5.32
C LYS A 31 3.43 9.35 4.79
N LEU A 32 4.71 9.59 4.95
CA LEU A 32 5.37 10.80 4.45
C LEU A 32 5.36 10.81 2.92
N LEU A 33 5.69 9.69 2.28
CA LEU A 33 5.64 9.55 0.82
C LEU A 33 4.22 9.72 0.28
N ALA A 34 3.22 9.30 1.02
CA ALA A 34 1.81 9.46 0.65
C ALA A 34 1.27 10.88 0.87
N GLY A 35 2.05 11.73 1.53
CA GLY A 35 1.60 13.09 1.86
C GLY A 35 0.66 13.16 3.05
N ARG A 36 0.60 12.10 3.87
CA ARG A 36 -0.24 12.05 5.07
C ARG A 36 0.35 12.83 6.23
N ILE A 37 1.67 12.98 6.24
CA ILE A 37 2.41 13.80 7.22
C ILE A 37 3.41 14.68 6.47
N GLU A 38 3.73 15.83 7.06
CA GLU A 38 4.68 16.76 6.47
C GLU A 38 6.10 16.49 6.99
N PRO A 39 7.13 16.61 6.14
CA PRO A 39 8.50 16.51 6.61
C PRO A 39 8.88 17.77 7.40
N ASP A 40 9.65 17.61 8.49
CA ASP A 40 10.14 18.75 9.26
C ASP A 40 11.13 19.58 8.46
N LYS A 41 11.96 18.90 7.65
CA LYS A 41 12.92 19.51 6.74
C LYS A 41 12.83 18.86 5.38
N GLY A 42 13.18 19.63 4.36
CA GLY A 42 13.12 19.16 3.00
C GLY A 42 11.72 19.25 2.43
N LYS A 43 11.52 18.63 1.30
CA LYS A 43 10.24 18.67 0.61
C LYS A 43 9.94 17.36 -0.09
N ARG A 44 8.66 17.10 -0.22
CA ARG A 44 8.13 16.02 -1.03
C ARG A 44 7.73 16.60 -2.38
N THR A 45 8.39 16.14 -3.44
CA THR A 45 8.10 16.61 -4.80
C THR A 45 7.44 15.49 -5.59
N ILE A 46 6.29 15.80 -6.19
CA ILE A 46 5.54 14.87 -7.03
C ILE A 46 5.26 15.52 -8.36
N VAL A 47 5.42 14.76 -9.43
CA VAL A 47 5.01 15.22 -10.78
C VAL A 47 3.51 15.51 -10.73
N PRO A 48 3.05 16.70 -11.19
CA PRO A 48 1.62 17.04 -11.20
C PRO A 48 0.79 15.96 -11.91
N GLY A 49 -0.36 15.63 -11.31
CA GLY A 49 -1.24 14.59 -11.83
C GLY A 49 -0.91 13.17 -11.38
N THR A 50 0.19 12.97 -10.65
CA THR A 50 0.54 11.66 -10.10
C THR A 50 -0.38 11.31 -8.93
N HIS A 51 -1.05 10.16 -9.02
CA HIS A 51 -1.94 9.69 -7.97
C HIS A 51 -1.22 8.67 -7.09
N VAL A 52 -0.94 9.05 -5.85
CA VAL A 52 -0.27 8.19 -4.85
C VAL A 52 -1.31 7.64 -3.90
N VAL A 53 -1.37 6.32 -3.75
CA VAL A 53 -2.31 5.66 -2.86
C VAL A 53 -1.55 4.85 -1.82
N LEU A 54 -1.96 4.99 -0.56
CA LEU A 54 -1.41 4.22 0.55
C LEU A 54 -2.43 3.17 1.02
N LEU A 55 -2.03 1.92 1.00
CA LEU A 55 -2.75 0.85 1.70
C LEU A 55 -2.14 0.72 3.09
N GLU A 56 -2.84 1.23 4.09
CA GLU A 56 -2.37 1.23 5.48
C GLU A 56 -2.38 -0.17 6.08
N GLN A 57 -1.53 -0.39 7.06
CA GLN A 57 -1.48 -1.67 7.79
C GLN A 57 -2.80 -1.94 8.52
N GLU A 58 -3.36 -0.92 9.15
CA GLU A 58 -4.63 -1.01 9.88
C GLU A 58 -5.56 0.14 9.48
N PRO A 59 -6.30 -0.01 8.36
CA PRO A 59 -7.26 1.00 7.94
C PRO A 59 -8.36 1.18 8.98
N ASP A 60 -8.87 2.40 9.10
CA ASP A 60 -9.92 2.75 10.06
C ASP A 60 -11.30 2.60 9.42
N PHE A 61 -12.08 1.65 9.95
CA PHE A 61 -13.46 1.38 9.48
C PHE A 61 -14.53 2.03 10.34
N ARG A 62 -14.16 2.74 11.39
CA ARG A 62 -15.13 3.40 12.29
C ARG A 62 -15.91 4.48 11.55
N GLY A 63 -17.19 4.56 11.83
CA GLY A 63 -18.07 5.55 11.22
C GLY A 63 -18.67 5.14 9.89
N PHE A 64 -18.35 3.95 9.40
CA PHE A 64 -18.92 3.42 8.15
C PHE A 64 -19.86 2.26 8.47
N ALA A 65 -21.05 2.28 7.86
CA ALA A 65 -22.05 1.23 8.07
C ALA A 65 -21.65 -0.06 7.36
N THR A 66 -21.20 0.05 6.11
CA THR A 66 -20.80 -1.11 5.31
C THR A 66 -19.37 -0.98 4.82
N LEU A 67 -18.80 -2.07 4.34
CA LEU A 67 -17.50 -2.06 3.70
C LEU A 67 -17.47 -1.17 2.46
N MET A 68 -18.58 -1.13 1.70
CA MET A 68 -18.67 -0.26 0.52
C MET A 68 -18.65 1.22 0.92
N ASP A 69 -19.34 1.60 2.00
CA ASP A 69 -19.32 2.97 2.50
C ASP A 69 -17.89 3.42 2.81
N TYR A 70 -17.11 2.55 3.43
CA TYR A 70 -15.69 2.81 3.66
C TYR A 70 -14.93 2.96 2.33
N ALA A 71 -15.16 2.05 1.39
CA ALA A 71 -14.36 1.95 0.16
C ALA A 71 -14.52 3.14 -0.77
N VAL A 72 -15.71 3.77 -0.78
CA VAL A 72 -16.01 4.90 -1.67
C VAL A 72 -15.93 6.25 -0.96
N ALA A 73 -15.56 6.28 0.31
CA ALA A 73 -15.56 7.50 1.12
C ALA A 73 -14.49 8.51 0.68
N GLY A 74 -14.77 9.77 0.95
CA GLY A 74 -13.85 10.87 0.74
C GLY A 74 -13.91 11.46 -0.68
N SER A 75 -13.27 12.61 -0.85
CA SER A 75 -13.21 13.28 -2.15
C SER A 75 -12.45 12.48 -3.21
N ASP A 76 -11.53 11.63 -2.77
CA ASP A 76 -10.72 10.77 -3.64
C ASP A 76 -11.27 9.34 -3.70
N GLY A 77 -12.50 9.14 -3.21
CA GLY A 77 -13.12 7.82 -3.22
C GLY A 77 -13.32 7.30 -4.63
N PRO A 78 -12.98 6.02 -4.87
CA PRO A 78 -13.15 5.42 -6.20
C PRO A 78 -14.63 5.20 -6.51
N PRO A 79 -15.00 5.06 -7.80
CA PRO A 79 -16.35 4.73 -8.18
C PRO A 79 -16.78 3.36 -7.62
N GLU A 80 -18.03 3.27 -7.19
CA GLU A 80 -18.56 2.04 -6.59
C GLU A 80 -18.42 0.83 -7.52
N HIS A 81 -18.68 1.00 -8.81
CA HIS A 81 -18.60 -0.11 -9.76
C HIS A 81 -17.18 -0.66 -9.91
N GLU A 82 -16.16 0.18 -9.80
CA GLU A 82 -14.77 -0.28 -9.86
C GLU A 82 -14.38 -1.04 -8.58
N VAL A 83 -14.82 -0.54 -7.42
CA VAL A 83 -14.64 -1.26 -6.16
C VAL A 83 -15.33 -2.62 -6.21
N ALA A 84 -16.56 -2.65 -6.69
CA ALA A 84 -17.35 -3.88 -6.79
C ALA A 84 -16.69 -4.92 -7.70
N ALA A 85 -16.10 -4.49 -8.81
CA ALA A 85 -15.41 -5.40 -9.73
C ALA A 85 -14.20 -6.08 -9.07
N ILE A 86 -13.41 -5.33 -8.32
CA ILE A 86 -12.25 -5.87 -7.61
C ILE A 86 -12.71 -6.75 -6.44
N ALA A 87 -13.70 -6.30 -5.70
CA ALA A 87 -14.27 -7.04 -4.57
C ALA A 87 -14.81 -8.40 -5.00
N ASP A 88 -15.46 -8.45 -6.16
CA ASP A 88 -15.98 -9.69 -6.72
C ASP A 88 -14.85 -10.70 -6.99
N GLN A 89 -13.72 -10.24 -7.53
CA GLN A 89 -12.54 -11.08 -7.76
C GLN A 89 -11.93 -11.57 -6.45
N LEU A 90 -11.95 -10.73 -5.40
CA LEU A 90 -11.44 -11.07 -4.08
C LEU A 90 -12.41 -11.92 -3.25
N GLY A 91 -13.63 -12.11 -3.74
CA GLY A 91 -14.62 -12.90 -3.03
C GLY A 91 -15.16 -12.23 -1.77
N ILE A 92 -15.26 -10.90 -1.76
CA ILE A 92 -15.76 -10.14 -0.61
C ILE A 92 -17.11 -9.48 -0.95
N ASP A 93 -18.06 -9.59 -0.03
CA ASP A 93 -19.35 -8.90 -0.13
C ASP A 93 -19.22 -7.52 0.52
N MET A 94 -19.21 -6.48 -0.30
CA MET A 94 -19.05 -5.09 0.17
C MET A 94 -20.30 -4.54 0.85
N ALA A 95 -21.43 -5.20 0.76
CA ALA A 95 -22.62 -4.84 1.52
C ALA A 95 -22.53 -5.27 3.00
N ARG A 96 -21.53 -6.04 3.35
CA ARG A 96 -21.33 -6.51 4.72
C ARG A 96 -21.11 -5.35 5.68
N GLU A 97 -21.67 -5.50 6.90
CA GLU A 97 -21.50 -4.50 7.94
C GLU A 97 -20.02 -4.40 8.35
N ALA A 98 -19.49 -3.16 8.36
CA ALA A 98 -18.09 -2.93 8.65
C ALA A 98 -17.70 -3.32 10.07
N ALA A 99 -18.60 -3.06 11.05
CA ALA A 99 -18.31 -3.33 12.46
C ALA A 99 -18.16 -4.81 12.78
N SER A 100 -18.87 -5.68 12.04
CA SER A 100 -18.85 -7.13 12.27
C SER A 100 -17.96 -7.90 11.31
N ALA A 101 -17.32 -7.21 10.36
CA ALA A 101 -16.44 -7.85 9.39
C ALA A 101 -15.18 -8.40 10.05
N SER A 102 -14.69 -9.53 9.53
CA SER A 102 -13.43 -10.13 10.01
C SER A 102 -12.21 -9.31 9.55
N GLY A 103 -11.05 -9.60 10.13
CA GLY A 103 -9.80 -8.98 9.70
C GLY A 103 -9.50 -9.22 8.22
N GLY A 104 -9.74 -10.43 7.73
CA GLY A 104 -9.57 -10.77 6.32
C GLY A 104 -10.54 -10.03 5.41
N GLU A 105 -11.79 -9.90 5.82
CA GLU A 105 -12.80 -9.15 5.07
C GLU A 105 -12.44 -7.67 5.01
N ARG A 106 -12.04 -7.08 6.12
CA ARG A 106 -11.61 -5.67 6.16
C ARG A 106 -10.37 -5.45 5.30
N ARG A 107 -9.42 -6.37 5.32
CA ARG A 107 -8.20 -6.28 4.50
C ARG A 107 -8.56 -6.33 3.02
N ARG A 108 -9.43 -7.24 2.59
CA ARG A 108 -9.89 -7.31 1.21
C ARG A 108 -10.62 -6.03 0.78
N ALA A 109 -11.44 -5.48 1.66
CA ALA A 109 -12.12 -4.21 1.39
C ALA A 109 -11.14 -3.05 1.23
N ALA A 110 -10.10 -2.99 2.07
CA ALA A 110 -9.06 -1.97 1.96
C ALA A 110 -8.26 -2.09 0.67
N ILE A 111 -7.95 -3.32 0.25
CA ILE A 111 -7.28 -3.58 -1.02
C ILE A 111 -8.18 -3.13 -2.18
N ALA A 112 -9.46 -3.48 -2.17
CA ALA A 112 -10.40 -3.08 -3.21
C ALA A 112 -10.46 -1.55 -3.35
N ARG A 113 -10.53 -0.82 -2.23
CA ARG A 113 -10.49 0.64 -2.24
C ARG A 113 -9.20 1.17 -2.85
N ALA A 114 -8.06 0.66 -2.41
CA ALA A 114 -6.76 1.15 -2.87
C ALA A 114 -6.57 0.93 -4.37
N LEU A 115 -6.85 -0.27 -4.86
CA LEU A 115 -6.64 -0.62 -6.26
C LEU A 115 -7.66 0.03 -7.19
N ALA A 116 -8.88 0.24 -6.73
CA ALA A 116 -9.93 0.90 -7.50
C ALA A 116 -9.66 2.39 -7.74
N GLN A 117 -8.77 2.99 -6.97
CA GLN A 117 -8.34 4.37 -7.17
C GLN A 117 -7.42 4.55 -8.39
N ASN A 118 -7.04 3.47 -9.04
CA ASN A 118 -6.17 3.48 -10.21
C ASN A 118 -4.87 4.25 -9.95
N PRO A 119 -4.07 3.81 -8.96
CA PRO A 119 -2.90 4.57 -8.54
C PRO A 119 -1.76 4.54 -9.55
N ASP A 120 -1.00 5.64 -9.63
CA ASP A 120 0.27 5.70 -10.35
C ASP A 120 1.42 5.20 -9.48
N VAL A 121 1.33 5.47 -8.18
CA VAL A 121 2.25 4.96 -7.16
C VAL A 121 1.44 4.33 -6.04
N LEU A 122 1.72 3.08 -5.75
CA LEU A 122 1.03 2.32 -4.72
C LEU A 122 1.99 2.01 -3.58
N LEU A 123 1.63 2.45 -2.38
CA LEU A 123 2.40 2.22 -1.17
C LEU A 123 1.69 1.17 -0.34
N LEU A 124 2.35 0.04 -0.10
CA LEU A 124 1.75 -1.13 0.54
C LEU A 124 2.40 -1.39 1.89
N ASP A 125 1.63 -1.23 2.97
CA ASP A 125 2.11 -1.51 4.32
C ASP A 125 1.49 -2.82 4.82
N GLU A 126 2.29 -3.89 4.80
CA GLU A 126 1.91 -5.25 5.19
C GLU A 126 0.64 -5.72 4.48
N PRO A 127 0.63 -5.71 3.12
CA PRO A 127 -0.61 -5.95 2.38
C PRO A 127 -1.15 -7.38 2.50
N THR A 128 -0.31 -8.35 2.83
CA THR A 128 -0.71 -9.76 2.92
C THR A 128 -1.25 -10.16 4.30
N ASN A 129 -1.19 -9.28 5.31
CA ASN A 129 -1.73 -9.56 6.62
C ASN A 129 -3.22 -9.90 6.54
N HIS A 130 -3.63 -10.94 7.27
CA HIS A 130 -5.01 -11.41 7.34
C HIS A 130 -5.57 -11.97 6.03
N LEU A 131 -4.73 -12.17 5.01
CA LEU A 131 -5.15 -12.78 3.76
C LEU A 131 -4.86 -14.27 3.74
N ASP A 132 -5.78 -15.04 3.15
CA ASP A 132 -5.52 -16.44 2.84
C ASP A 132 -4.68 -16.57 1.54
N LEU A 133 -4.26 -17.79 1.21
CA LEU A 133 -3.40 -18.03 0.06
C LEU A 133 -4.05 -17.58 -1.25
N ALA A 134 -5.34 -17.79 -1.41
CA ALA A 134 -6.04 -17.40 -2.63
C ALA A 134 -6.02 -15.88 -2.83
N ALA A 135 -6.23 -15.11 -1.76
CA ALA A 135 -6.18 -13.65 -1.82
C ALA A 135 -4.77 -13.14 -2.07
N ILE A 136 -3.76 -13.77 -1.45
CA ILE A 136 -2.34 -13.42 -1.69
C ILE A 136 -1.97 -13.69 -3.14
N ASP A 137 -2.35 -14.82 -3.70
CA ASP A 137 -2.08 -15.16 -5.09
C ASP A 137 -2.76 -14.18 -6.04
N TRP A 138 -3.98 -13.79 -5.73
CA TRP A 138 -4.69 -12.78 -6.51
C TRP A 138 -3.94 -11.44 -6.52
N LEU A 139 -3.51 -10.98 -5.34
CA LEU A 139 -2.78 -9.72 -5.19
C LEU A 139 -1.44 -9.76 -5.92
N GLU A 140 -0.69 -10.86 -5.80
CA GLU A 140 0.55 -11.04 -6.52
C GLU A 140 0.33 -10.96 -8.04
N SER A 141 -0.71 -11.62 -8.55
CA SER A 141 -1.04 -11.60 -9.97
C SER A 141 -1.40 -10.19 -10.43
N TRP A 142 -2.16 -9.46 -9.61
CA TRP A 142 -2.53 -8.07 -9.93
C TRP A 142 -1.29 -7.17 -9.99
N LEU A 143 -0.41 -7.28 -8.99
CA LEU A 143 0.82 -6.48 -8.95
C LEU A 143 1.80 -6.84 -10.06
N ALA A 144 1.83 -8.10 -10.48
CA ALA A 144 2.67 -8.52 -11.61
C ALA A 144 2.25 -7.85 -12.92
N ARG A 145 0.96 -7.56 -13.09
CA ARG A 145 0.41 -6.88 -14.27
C ARG A 145 0.31 -5.37 -14.10
N TYR A 146 0.54 -4.88 -12.90
CA TYR A 146 0.42 -3.45 -12.59
C TYR A 146 1.49 -2.66 -13.35
N THR A 147 1.09 -1.56 -13.99
CA THR A 147 1.98 -0.75 -14.82
C THR A 147 2.59 0.44 -14.09
N GLY A 148 2.11 0.77 -12.90
CA GLY A 148 2.66 1.83 -12.08
C GLY A 148 3.83 1.37 -11.21
N ALA A 149 4.27 2.25 -10.33
CA ALA A 149 5.31 1.96 -9.34
C ALA A 149 4.69 1.52 -8.01
N PHE A 150 5.39 0.67 -7.27
CA PHE A 150 4.97 0.39 -5.89
C PHE A 150 6.15 0.21 -4.95
N VAL A 151 5.91 0.52 -3.68
CA VAL A 151 6.80 0.28 -2.57
C VAL A 151 6.06 -0.57 -1.56
N ALA A 152 6.64 -1.70 -1.16
CA ALA A 152 6.00 -2.62 -0.23
C ALA A 152 6.84 -2.86 1.02
N ILE A 153 6.17 -2.83 2.18
CA ILE A 153 6.70 -3.35 3.44
C ILE A 153 5.98 -4.67 3.68
N SER A 154 6.72 -5.76 3.90
CA SER A 154 6.11 -7.05 4.21
C SER A 154 7.08 -7.94 4.97
N HIS A 155 6.55 -8.78 5.85
CA HIS A 155 7.29 -9.89 6.46
C HIS A 155 7.19 -11.15 5.61
N ASP A 156 6.38 -11.15 4.57
CA ASP A 156 6.24 -12.25 3.63
C ASP A 156 7.37 -12.17 2.59
N ARG A 157 8.43 -12.94 2.83
CA ARG A 157 9.62 -12.94 1.97
C ARG A 157 9.31 -13.44 0.57
N THR A 158 8.44 -14.41 0.45
CA THR A 158 8.03 -14.96 -0.85
C THR A 158 7.35 -13.88 -1.69
N PHE A 159 6.46 -13.12 -1.07
CA PHE A 159 5.78 -11.99 -1.71
C PHE A 159 6.80 -10.97 -2.23
N LEU A 160 7.74 -10.55 -1.38
CA LEU A 160 8.76 -9.56 -1.77
C LEU A 160 9.67 -10.10 -2.87
N THR A 161 10.13 -11.34 -2.75
CA THR A 161 11.03 -11.96 -3.73
C THR A 161 10.40 -12.02 -5.12
N ARG A 162 9.11 -12.37 -5.18
CA ARG A 162 8.41 -12.51 -6.46
C ARG A 162 8.13 -11.19 -7.15
N LEU A 163 7.93 -10.11 -6.38
CA LEU A 163 7.35 -8.88 -6.90
C LEU A 163 8.30 -7.69 -6.96
N THR A 164 9.38 -7.70 -6.18
CA THR A 164 10.28 -6.54 -6.13
C THR A 164 11.55 -6.77 -6.92
N ARG A 165 12.10 -5.67 -7.45
CA ARG A 165 13.33 -5.68 -8.25
C ARG A 165 14.47 -4.94 -7.58
N GLN A 166 14.16 -4.03 -6.65
CA GLN A 166 15.13 -3.25 -5.91
C GLN A 166 14.72 -3.19 -4.45
N THR A 167 15.67 -2.95 -3.59
CA THR A 167 15.44 -2.90 -2.15
C THR A 167 15.90 -1.54 -1.61
N LEU A 168 15.03 -0.91 -0.80
CA LEU A 168 15.36 0.27 -0.02
C LEU A 168 15.61 -0.18 1.41
N TRP A 169 16.83 0.03 1.89
CA TRP A 169 17.22 -0.31 3.28
C TRP A 169 17.14 0.93 4.15
N LEU A 170 16.25 0.91 5.12
CA LEU A 170 16.11 1.98 6.10
C LEU A 170 16.84 1.56 7.37
N ASP A 171 17.89 2.32 7.75
CA ASP A 171 18.67 2.06 8.93
C ASP A 171 19.05 3.38 9.59
N ARG A 172 18.69 3.52 10.87
CA ARG A 172 19.03 4.69 11.71
C ARG A 172 18.72 6.03 11.06
N GLY A 173 17.56 6.12 10.41
CA GLY A 173 17.14 7.37 9.77
C GLY A 173 17.78 7.65 8.41
N SER A 174 18.60 6.75 7.88
CA SER A 174 19.16 6.85 6.54
C SER A 174 18.63 5.73 5.65
N ILE A 175 18.70 5.92 4.33
CA ILE A 175 18.20 4.93 3.38
C ILE A 175 19.28 4.59 2.35
N ARG A 176 19.33 3.32 1.98
CA ARG A 176 20.20 2.81 0.91
C ARG A 176 19.38 2.08 -0.11
N ARG A 177 19.64 2.35 -1.39
CA ARG A 177 18.98 1.67 -2.49
C ARG A 177 19.92 0.64 -3.10
N LYS A 178 19.43 -0.60 -3.23
CA LYS A 178 20.17 -1.66 -3.90
C LYS A 178 19.44 -2.08 -5.15
N GLU A 179 20.18 -2.25 -6.24
CA GLU A 179 19.66 -2.64 -7.56
C GLU A 179 19.17 -4.09 -7.60
N ILE A 180 19.42 -4.86 -6.55
CA ILE A 180 19.08 -6.27 -6.48
C ILE A 180 17.73 -6.39 -5.76
N GLY A 181 16.84 -7.21 -6.30
CA GLY A 181 15.58 -7.54 -5.66
C GLY A 181 15.80 -8.26 -4.34
N PHE A 182 14.74 -8.39 -3.55
CA PHE A 182 14.76 -9.09 -2.29
C PHE A 182 14.89 -10.60 -2.52
N GLY A 183 15.94 -11.24 -1.92
CA GLY A 183 16.15 -12.67 -2.09
C GLY A 183 17.45 -13.13 -1.49
#